data_594f68a838e2f9308f2ccea69850fab5
#
_entry.id   594f68a838e2f9308f2ccea69850fab5
#
_cell.length_a   1.000
_cell.length_b   1.000
_cell.length_c   1.000
_cell.angle_alpha   90.00
_cell.angle_beta   90.00
_cell.angle_gamma   90.00
#
_symmetry.space_group_name_H-M   'P 1'
#
loop_
_entity.id
_entity.type
_entity.pdbx_description
1 polymer ?
#
loop_
_entity_poly.entity_id
_entity_poly.type
_entity_poly.pdbx_seq_one_letter_code
_entity_poly.pdbx_strand_id
1 'polypeptide(L)'
;MEQKEIEVFVAGPEHEAYVDTILQTIADAAKVRGTGIAKRTHEYLATKMKEAKAVIALCDGRFAGFSYIETWGNKQYVTTSGLIVHPDFRGRGVAKKIKDMTFSLARTRWPHAKIFSLTSGAAVMKMNTELGYQPVTFADLTDDEAFWRGCEGCVNVDVLHRTGRKYCICTAMLYDPEEHLPAKIPEEVISRIKKLDAVETRIED
;
A
#
# COMPACT_ATOMS: atom_id res chain seq x y z
N MET A 1 9.92 -27.27 15.52
CA MET A 1 10.58 -26.48 14.47
C MET A 1 10.39 -25.02 14.83
N GLU A 2 11.48 -24.31 15.04
CA GLU A 2 11.47 -22.88 15.35
C GLU A 2 10.85 -22.11 14.17
N GLN A 3 9.84 -21.30 14.46
CA GLN A 3 9.15 -20.54 13.42
C GLN A 3 10.07 -19.39 13.02
N LYS A 4 10.64 -19.44 11.81
CA LYS A 4 11.52 -18.39 11.30
C LYS A 4 10.83 -17.03 11.36
N GLU A 5 11.55 -16.03 11.80
CA GLU A 5 11.05 -14.65 11.98
C GLU A 5 10.69 -14.03 10.62
N ILE A 6 9.64 -13.20 10.61
CA ILE A 6 9.23 -12.41 9.46
C ILE A 6 9.66 -10.97 9.71
N GLU A 7 10.60 -10.52 8.89
CA GLU A 7 11.11 -9.17 8.87
C GLU A 7 10.25 -8.32 7.93
N VAL A 8 9.90 -7.10 8.36
CA VAL A 8 9.11 -6.15 7.55
C VAL A 8 9.81 -4.80 7.57
N PHE A 9 10.08 -4.23 6.42
CA PHE A 9 10.80 -2.97 6.29
C PHE A 9 10.46 -2.20 5.02
N VAL A 10 10.86 -0.94 4.96
CA VAL A 10 10.73 -0.13 3.75
C VAL A 10 11.65 -0.71 2.68
N ALA A 11 11.07 -1.08 1.54
CA ALA A 11 11.80 -1.63 0.42
C ALA A 11 12.70 -0.58 -0.26
N GLY A 12 13.85 -1.01 -0.72
CA GLY A 12 14.78 -0.23 -1.52
C GLY A 12 15.12 -0.94 -2.83
N PRO A 13 16.02 -0.37 -3.66
CA PRO A 13 16.42 -0.94 -4.96
C PRO A 13 16.94 -2.38 -4.87
N GLU A 14 17.54 -2.75 -3.75
CA GLU A 14 18.07 -4.10 -3.50
C GLU A 14 16.99 -5.19 -3.51
N HIS A 15 15.70 -4.80 -3.42
CA HIS A 15 14.57 -5.72 -3.44
C HIS A 15 13.94 -5.90 -4.83
N GLU A 16 14.48 -5.28 -5.87
CA GLU A 16 13.95 -5.37 -7.24
C GLU A 16 13.83 -6.82 -7.73
N ALA A 17 14.74 -7.69 -7.29
CA ALA A 17 14.73 -9.13 -7.61
C ALA A 17 13.42 -9.85 -7.19
N TYR A 18 12.63 -9.29 -6.26
CA TYR A 18 11.35 -9.87 -5.82
C TYR A 18 10.17 -9.43 -6.67
N VAL A 19 10.31 -8.45 -7.58
CA VAL A 19 9.18 -7.83 -8.29
C VAL A 19 8.37 -8.85 -9.06
N ASP A 20 8.98 -9.76 -9.79
CA ASP A 20 8.26 -10.77 -10.56
C ASP A 20 7.46 -11.72 -9.65
N THR A 21 8.01 -12.10 -8.50
CA THR A 21 7.31 -12.91 -7.50
C THR A 21 6.12 -12.15 -6.91
N ILE A 22 6.26 -10.85 -6.67
CA ILE A 22 5.17 -9.96 -6.20
C ILE A 22 4.06 -9.92 -7.25
N LEU A 23 4.40 -9.65 -8.52
CA LEU A 23 3.43 -9.57 -9.61
C LEU A 23 2.68 -10.88 -9.80
N GLN A 24 3.38 -12.02 -9.76
CA GLN A 24 2.76 -13.33 -9.86
C GLN A 24 1.80 -13.57 -8.68
N THR A 25 2.22 -13.26 -7.45
CA THR A 25 1.38 -13.41 -6.25
C THR A 25 0.12 -12.55 -6.34
N ILE A 26 0.22 -11.32 -6.85
CA ILE A 26 -0.93 -10.42 -7.09
C ILE A 26 -1.86 -11.02 -8.13
N ALA A 27 -1.32 -11.49 -9.26
CA ALA A 27 -2.12 -12.06 -10.34
C ALA A 27 -2.90 -13.31 -9.90
N ASP A 28 -2.27 -14.19 -9.13
CA ASP A 28 -2.91 -15.41 -8.62
C ASP A 28 -3.99 -15.09 -7.57
N ALA A 29 -3.74 -14.11 -6.70
CA ALA A 29 -4.74 -13.64 -5.76
C ALA A 29 -5.96 -12.99 -6.45
N ALA A 30 -5.76 -12.27 -7.56
CA ALA A 30 -6.83 -11.68 -8.34
C ALA A 30 -7.76 -12.75 -8.95
N LYS A 31 -7.19 -13.82 -9.51
CA LYS A 31 -7.96 -14.95 -10.06
C LYS A 31 -8.87 -15.59 -9.01
N VAL A 32 -8.35 -15.80 -7.78
CA VAL A 32 -9.10 -16.44 -6.69
C VAL A 32 -10.23 -15.56 -6.18
N ARG A 33 -10.01 -14.25 -6.11
CA ARG A 33 -10.98 -13.31 -5.54
C ARG A 33 -12.09 -12.90 -6.50
N GLY A 34 -11.89 -13.06 -7.81
CA GLY A 34 -12.82 -12.55 -8.83
C GLY A 34 -13.01 -11.03 -8.78
N THR A 35 -12.14 -10.31 -8.07
CA THR A 35 -12.17 -8.84 -7.98
C THR A 35 -11.03 -8.26 -8.80
N GLY A 36 -11.29 -7.15 -9.49
CA GLY A 36 -10.24 -6.46 -10.23
C GLY A 36 -9.15 -5.95 -9.30
N ILE A 37 -7.96 -6.50 -9.44
CA ILE A 37 -6.76 -5.86 -8.92
C ILE A 37 -6.14 -5.12 -10.11
N ALA A 38 -5.91 -3.82 -9.97
CA ALA A 38 -5.29 -3.04 -11.02
C ALA A 38 -3.95 -3.68 -11.42
N LYS A 39 -3.74 -3.87 -12.73
CA LYS A 39 -2.49 -4.43 -13.26
C LYS A 39 -1.33 -3.49 -12.94
N ARG A 40 -0.19 -4.06 -12.56
CA ARG A 40 1.08 -3.34 -12.33
C ARG A 40 2.12 -3.90 -13.27
N THR A 41 3.06 -3.05 -13.66
CA THR A 41 4.24 -3.46 -14.41
C THR A 41 5.42 -3.68 -13.49
N HIS A 42 6.43 -4.39 -13.96
CA HIS A 42 7.70 -4.57 -13.25
C HIS A 42 8.32 -3.20 -12.92
N GLU A 43 8.44 -2.33 -13.91
CA GLU A 43 9.02 -1.00 -13.79
C GLU A 43 8.27 -0.14 -12.75
N TYR A 44 6.92 -0.20 -12.73
CA TYR A 44 6.13 0.53 -11.75
C TYR A 44 6.46 0.12 -10.31
N LEU A 45 6.55 -1.19 -10.01
CA LEU A 45 6.88 -1.65 -8.66
C LEU A 45 8.34 -1.40 -8.30
N ALA A 46 9.27 -1.58 -9.24
CA ALA A 46 10.68 -1.25 -9.04
C ALA A 46 10.86 0.24 -8.71
N THR A 47 10.14 1.13 -9.39
CA THR A 47 10.14 2.57 -9.10
C THR A 47 9.64 2.85 -7.67
N LYS A 48 8.57 2.16 -7.19
CA LYS A 48 8.10 2.32 -5.81
C LYS A 48 9.14 1.92 -4.78
N MET A 49 9.95 0.91 -5.07
CA MET A 49 11.06 0.51 -4.20
C MET A 49 12.20 1.54 -4.24
N LYS A 50 12.61 2.01 -5.42
CA LYS A 50 13.64 3.05 -5.59
C LYS A 50 13.27 4.33 -4.84
N GLU A 51 12.03 4.78 -4.96
CA GLU A 51 11.51 5.98 -4.30
C GLU A 51 11.20 5.80 -2.81
N ALA A 52 11.56 4.67 -2.20
CA ALA A 52 11.21 4.33 -0.81
C ALA A 52 9.70 4.52 -0.50
N LYS A 53 8.84 4.12 -1.45
CA LYS A 53 7.38 4.15 -1.36
C LYS A 53 6.75 2.76 -1.21
N ALA A 54 7.56 1.74 -0.96
CA ALA A 54 7.11 0.37 -0.82
C ALA A 54 7.55 -0.25 0.50
N VAL A 55 6.82 -1.26 0.93
CA VAL A 55 7.11 -2.10 2.10
C VAL A 55 7.16 -3.54 1.65
N ILE A 56 8.18 -4.27 2.08
CA ILE A 56 8.36 -5.69 1.81
C ILE A 56 8.46 -6.48 3.11
N ALA A 57 7.92 -7.68 3.11
CA ALA A 57 8.11 -8.67 4.16
C ALA A 57 8.90 -9.85 3.62
N LEU A 58 9.94 -10.25 4.34
CA LEU A 58 10.77 -11.40 4.03
C LEU A 58 10.79 -12.38 5.20
N CYS A 59 10.96 -13.65 4.92
CA CYS A 59 11.19 -14.71 5.88
C CYS A 59 12.36 -15.55 5.40
N ASP A 60 13.52 -15.38 6.03
CA ASP A 60 14.75 -16.06 5.61
C ASP A 60 15.06 -15.84 4.12
N GLY A 61 15.02 -14.59 3.68
CA GLY A 61 15.25 -14.20 2.28
C GLY A 61 14.14 -14.57 1.30
N ARG A 62 13.07 -15.26 1.74
CA ARG A 62 11.90 -15.59 0.90
C ARG A 62 10.85 -14.50 0.97
N PHE A 63 10.27 -14.15 -0.16
CA PHE A 63 9.17 -13.19 -0.23
C PHE A 63 7.96 -13.67 0.60
N ALA A 64 7.55 -12.85 1.55
CA ALA A 64 6.39 -13.12 2.42
C ALA A 64 5.21 -12.16 2.16
N GLY A 65 5.47 -10.93 1.73
CA GLY A 65 4.39 -10.00 1.41
C GLY A 65 4.89 -8.61 0.99
N PHE A 66 3.96 -7.78 0.50
CA PHE A 66 4.28 -6.47 -0.09
C PHE A 66 3.10 -5.51 0.06
N SER A 67 3.40 -4.22 0.07
CA SER A 67 2.45 -3.11 -0.08
C SER A 67 3.22 -1.87 -0.55
N TYR A 68 2.52 -0.86 -1.08
CA TYR A 68 3.13 0.41 -1.47
C TYR A 68 2.18 1.57 -1.25
N ILE A 69 2.73 2.77 -1.31
CA ILE A 69 1.99 4.03 -1.21
C ILE A 69 2.11 4.84 -2.50
N GLU A 70 1.09 5.66 -2.78
CA GLU A 70 1.08 6.60 -3.89
C GLU A 70 0.44 7.90 -3.45
N THR A 71 0.86 9.03 -4.04
CA THR A 71 0.34 10.37 -3.71
C THR A 71 -0.55 10.92 -4.82
N TRP A 72 -1.56 11.68 -4.43
CA TRP A 72 -2.57 12.26 -5.32
C TRP A 72 -2.91 13.69 -4.88
N GLY A 73 -3.52 14.46 -5.78
CA GLY A 73 -3.96 15.81 -5.46
C GLY A 73 -2.82 16.69 -4.91
N ASN A 74 -1.70 16.77 -5.59
CA ASN A 74 -0.50 17.49 -5.14
C ASN A 74 -0.05 17.10 -3.72
N LYS A 75 0.00 15.80 -3.44
CA LYS A 75 0.41 15.21 -2.15
C LYS A 75 -0.53 15.51 -0.97
N GLN A 76 -1.77 15.96 -1.23
CA GLN A 76 -2.79 16.12 -0.20
C GLN A 76 -3.37 14.77 0.24
N TYR A 77 -3.29 13.78 -0.62
CA TYR A 77 -3.77 12.42 -0.36
C TYR A 77 -2.69 11.38 -0.60
N VAL A 78 -2.71 10.33 0.21
CA VAL A 78 -1.87 9.14 0.06
C VAL A 78 -2.77 7.91 0.01
N THR A 79 -2.58 7.03 -0.98
CA THR A 79 -3.18 5.70 -0.96
C THR A 79 -2.21 4.67 -0.39
N THR A 80 -2.73 3.73 0.40
CA THR A 80 -2.04 2.48 0.71
C THR A 80 -2.60 1.39 -0.20
N SER A 81 -1.77 0.80 -1.02
CA SER A 81 -2.16 -0.07 -2.14
C SER A 81 -1.36 -1.37 -2.20
N GLY A 82 -1.88 -2.34 -2.93
CA GLY A 82 -1.16 -3.55 -3.28
C GLY A 82 -0.83 -4.48 -2.12
N LEU A 83 -1.55 -4.39 -0.99
CA LEU A 83 -1.34 -5.29 0.15
C LEU A 83 -1.57 -6.75 -0.27
N ILE A 84 -0.51 -7.51 -0.28
CA ILE A 84 -0.50 -8.93 -0.64
C ILE A 84 0.39 -9.72 0.31
N VAL A 85 -0.02 -10.94 0.65
CA VAL A 85 0.75 -11.91 1.43
C VAL A 85 0.84 -13.20 0.64
N HIS A 86 2.08 -13.69 0.47
CA HIS A 86 2.32 -14.97 -0.18
C HIS A 86 1.58 -16.09 0.55
N PRO A 87 0.96 -17.05 -0.15
CA PRO A 87 0.14 -18.12 0.45
C PRO A 87 0.81 -18.83 1.62
N ASP A 88 2.09 -19.17 1.52
CA ASP A 88 2.86 -19.89 2.55
C ASP A 88 2.98 -19.15 3.88
N PHE A 89 2.75 -17.84 3.90
CA PHE A 89 2.93 -16.99 5.07
C PHE A 89 1.61 -16.40 5.60
N ARG A 90 0.47 -16.81 5.03
CA ARG A 90 -0.85 -16.40 5.53
C ARG A 90 -1.11 -16.95 6.93
N GLY A 91 -1.98 -16.28 7.70
CA GLY A 91 -2.29 -16.68 9.08
C GLY A 91 -1.20 -16.37 10.12
N ARG A 92 -0.07 -15.76 9.71
CA ARG A 92 1.07 -15.44 10.58
C ARG A 92 1.17 -13.96 10.96
N GLY A 93 0.11 -13.17 10.77
CA GLY A 93 0.09 -11.74 11.10
C GLY A 93 0.85 -10.84 10.11
N VAL A 94 1.37 -11.38 9.00
CA VAL A 94 2.19 -10.64 8.02
C VAL A 94 1.47 -9.42 7.46
N ALA A 95 0.18 -9.57 7.08
CA ALA A 95 -0.62 -8.49 6.53
C ALA A 95 -0.70 -7.30 7.49
N LYS A 96 -0.88 -7.56 8.79
CA LYS A 96 -0.94 -6.51 9.81
C LYS A 96 0.40 -5.79 9.93
N LYS A 97 1.50 -6.52 10.06
CA LYS A 97 2.85 -5.93 10.12
C LYS A 97 3.15 -5.04 8.91
N ILE A 98 2.83 -5.51 7.69
CA ILE A 98 3.00 -4.73 6.47
C ILE A 98 2.11 -3.48 6.50
N LYS A 99 0.85 -3.61 6.92
CA LYS A 99 -0.09 -2.49 6.97
C LYS A 99 0.36 -1.41 7.96
N ASP A 100 0.80 -1.81 9.15
CA ASP A 100 1.33 -0.91 10.18
C ASP A 100 2.58 -0.16 9.65
N MET A 101 3.49 -0.87 8.99
CA MET A 101 4.69 -0.27 8.39
C MET A 101 4.34 0.66 7.23
N THR A 102 3.40 0.27 6.36
CA THR A 102 2.96 1.10 5.22
C THR A 102 2.28 2.38 5.69
N PHE A 103 1.49 2.30 6.76
CA PHE A 103 0.89 3.47 7.40
C PHE A 103 1.96 4.39 7.98
N SER A 104 2.92 3.84 8.74
CA SER A 104 4.05 4.60 9.29
C SER A 104 4.87 5.29 8.20
N LEU A 105 5.12 4.59 7.08
CA LEU A 105 5.80 5.15 5.91
C LEU A 105 5.04 6.35 5.34
N ALA A 106 3.72 6.23 5.13
CA ALA A 106 2.89 7.32 4.63
C ALA A 106 2.91 8.53 5.57
N ARG A 107 2.78 8.29 6.89
CA ARG A 107 2.81 9.34 7.92
C ARG A 107 4.16 10.05 8.02
N THR A 108 5.26 9.33 7.80
CA THR A 108 6.61 9.90 7.81
C THR A 108 6.85 10.79 6.61
N ARG A 109 6.46 10.34 5.43
CA ARG A 109 6.72 11.07 4.18
C ARG A 109 5.79 12.27 4.00
N TRP A 110 4.53 12.14 4.36
CA TRP A 110 3.50 13.18 4.19
C TRP A 110 2.64 13.31 5.45
N PRO A 111 3.17 13.95 6.50
CA PRO A 111 2.53 14.01 7.82
C PRO A 111 1.17 14.72 7.82
N HIS A 112 0.90 15.58 6.86
CA HIS A 112 -0.36 16.32 6.75
C HIS A 112 -1.33 15.76 5.70
N ALA A 113 -0.91 14.77 4.92
CA ALA A 113 -1.76 14.17 3.90
C ALA A 113 -2.81 13.25 4.52
N LYS A 114 -4.03 13.30 3.99
CA LYS A 114 -5.06 12.30 4.27
C LYS A 114 -4.66 10.96 3.65
N ILE A 115 -4.83 9.87 4.39
CA ILE A 115 -4.47 8.54 3.89
C ILE A 115 -5.73 7.75 3.64
N PHE A 116 -5.88 7.19 2.44
CA PHE A 116 -7.06 6.40 2.13
C PHE A 116 -6.74 5.03 1.50
N SER A 117 -7.71 4.16 1.55
CA SER A 117 -7.63 2.80 1.02
C SER A 117 -8.99 2.40 0.46
N LEU A 118 -8.99 1.79 -0.72
CA LEU A 118 -10.17 1.13 -1.30
C LEU A 118 -10.04 -0.37 -1.10
N THR A 119 -11.01 -1.00 -0.45
CA THR A 119 -10.98 -2.43 -0.20
C THR A 119 -12.36 -3.08 -0.24
N SER A 120 -12.42 -4.31 -0.72
CA SER A 120 -13.58 -5.19 -0.59
C SER A 120 -13.38 -6.27 0.48
N GLY A 121 -12.23 -6.27 1.17
CA GLY A 121 -11.86 -7.31 2.13
C GLY A 121 -12.11 -6.91 3.58
N ALA A 122 -12.98 -7.64 4.30
CA ALA A 122 -13.28 -7.37 5.70
C ALA A 122 -12.04 -7.34 6.61
N ALA A 123 -11.05 -8.20 6.36
CA ALA A 123 -9.80 -8.22 7.11
C ALA A 123 -9.00 -6.92 6.94
N VAL A 124 -9.00 -6.34 5.73
CA VAL A 124 -8.32 -5.04 5.48
C VAL A 124 -9.12 -3.91 6.12
N MET A 125 -10.45 -3.93 6.06
CA MET A 125 -11.29 -2.94 6.75
C MET A 125 -10.99 -2.93 8.25
N LYS A 126 -10.92 -4.11 8.89
CA LYS A 126 -10.57 -4.23 10.31
C LYS A 126 -9.21 -3.61 10.62
N MET A 127 -8.17 -3.95 9.85
CA MET A 127 -6.83 -3.37 10.05
C MET A 127 -6.81 -1.85 9.85
N ASN A 128 -7.57 -1.33 8.88
CA ASN A 128 -7.72 0.10 8.66
C ASN A 128 -8.38 0.78 9.86
N THR A 129 -9.48 0.21 10.38
CA THR A 129 -10.17 0.74 11.57
C THR A 129 -9.25 0.76 12.79
N GLU A 130 -8.45 -0.28 13.00
CA GLU A 130 -7.45 -0.32 14.09
C GLU A 130 -6.38 0.78 13.97
N LEU A 131 -6.10 1.25 12.76
CA LEU A 131 -5.19 2.38 12.48
C LEU A 131 -5.88 3.75 12.52
N GLY A 132 -7.20 3.80 12.80
CA GLY A 132 -7.96 5.04 12.88
C GLY A 132 -8.63 5.50 11.59
N TYR A 133 -8.61 4.69 10.52
CA TYR A 133 -9.39 5.01 9.33
C TYR A 133 -10.89 4.88 9.62
N GLN A 134 -11.66 5.77 9.04
CA GLN A 134 -13.12 5.74 9.07
C GLN A 134 -13.68 5.40 7.68
N PRO A 135 -14.79 4.66 7.58
CA PRO A 135 -15.51 4.52 6.32
C PRO A 135 -16.02 5.89 5.84
N VAL A 136 -15.81 6.19 4.57
CA VAL A 136 -16.24 7.44 3.93
C VAL A 136 -16.91 7.16 2.60
N THR A 137 -17.55 8.18 2.02
CA THR A 137 -18.03 8.07 0.64
C THR A 137 -16.88 8.26 -0.35
N PHE A 138 -17.08 7.83 -1.59
CA PHE A 138 -16.08 8.05 -2.63
C PHE A 138 -15.93 9.54 -2.98
N ALA A 139 -16.94 10.36 -2.67
CA ALA A 139 -16.90 11.81 -2.85
C ALA A 139 -15.95 12.52 -1.87
N ASP A 140 -15.59 11.88 -0.76
CA ASP A 140 -14.65 12.41 0.24
C ASP A 140 -13.19 12.14 -0.10
N LEU A 141 -12.95 11.41 -1.21
CA LEU A 141 -11.61 11.09 -1.69
C LEU A 141 -11.08 12.16 -2.64
N THR A 142 -9.88 11.94 -3.15
CA THR A 142 -9.28 12.83 -4.15
C THR A 142 -10.10 12.90 -5.43
N ASP A 143 -10.14 14.06 -6.05
CA ASP A 143 -10.67 14.30 -7.40
C ASP A 143 -9.60 14.15 -8.49
N ASP A 144 -8.38 13.75 -8.13
CA ASP A 144 -7.28 13.52 -9.06
C ASP A 144 -7.61 12.43 -10.08
N GLU A 145 -7.74 12.82 -11.34
CA GLU A 145 -8.06 11.92 -12.46
C GLU A 145 -7.04 10.78 -12.62
N ALA A 146 -5.79 10.99 -12.23
CA ALA A 146 -4.76 9.94 -12.31
C ALA A 146 -5.06 8.79 -11.35
N PHE A 147 -5.64 9.09 -10.17
CA PHE A 147 -6.11 8.06 -9.25
C PHE A 147 -7.25 7.25 -9.88
N TRP A 148 -8.26 7.91 -10.42
CA TRP A 148 -9.46 7.27 -10.96
C TRP A 148 -9.17 6.42 -12.20
N ARG A 149 -8.19 6.79 -13.03
CA ARG A 149 -7.70 5.94 -14.12
C ARG A 149 -7.22 4.57 -13.64
N GLY A 150 -6.74 4.46 -12.41
CA GLY A 150 -6.38 3.16 -11.81
C GLY A 150 -7.55 2.19 -11.63
N CYS A 151 -8.80 2.69 -11.62
CA CYS A 151 -10.01 1.88 -11.54
C CYS A 151 -10.50 1.37 -12.90
N GLU A 152 -10.04 1.94 -14.02
CA GLU A 152 -10.51 1.60 -15.38
C GLU A 152 -10.22 0.13 -15.75
N GLY A 153 -9.21 -0.49 -15.18
CA GLY A 153 -8.91 -1.91 -15.38
C GLY A 153 -9.68 -2.86 -14.45
N CYS A 154 -10.59 -2.34 -13.62
CA CYS A 154 -11.35 -3.15 -12.67
C CYS A 154 -12.60 -3.77 -13.33
N VAL A 155 -12.89 -5.03 -13.00
CA VAL A 155 -14.09 -5.73 -13.48
C VAL A 155 -15.41 -5.08 -13.01
N ASN A 156 -15.37 -4.21 -12.01
CA ASN A 156 -16.52 -3.52 -11.42
C ASN A 156 -16.54 -2.01 -11.78
N VAL A 157 -15.79 -1.59 -12.80
CA VAL A 157 -15.69 -0.18 -13.19
C VAL A 157 -17.04 0.39 -13.63
N ASP A 158 -17.93 -0.43 -14.16
CA ASP A 158 -19.29 -0.05 -14.54
C ASP A 158 -20.10 0.53 -13.38
N VAL A 159 -19.93 -0.03 -12.17
CA VAL A 159 -20.57 0.50 -10.95
C VAL A 159 -20.08 1.92 -10.64
N LEU A 160 -18.77 2.15 -10.78
CA LEU A 160 -18.17 3.45 -10.57
C LEU A 160 -18.68 4.49 -11.58
N HIS A 161 -18.71 4.12 -12.85
CA HIS A 161 -19.16 5.01 -13.95
C HIS A 161 -20.64 5.38 -13.82
N ARG A 162 -21.54 4.38 -13.68
CA ARG A 162 -22.98 4.64 -13.59
C ARG A 162 -23.40 5.42 -12.35
N THR A 163 -22.57 5.45 -11.30
CA THR A 163 -22.82 6.22 -10.09
C THR A 163 -22.11 7.59 -10.08
N GLY A 164 -21.45 7.97 -11.17
CA GLY A 164 -20.68 9.19 -11.25
C GLY A 164 -19.57 9.27 -10.20
N ARG A 165 -18.89 8.15 -9.94
CA ARG A 165 -17.83 7.99 -8.93
C ARG A 165 -18.27 8.19 -7.47
N LYS A 166 -19.57 8.07 -7.20
CA LYS A 166 -20.08 8.21 -5.82
C LYS A 166 -20.07 6.91 -5.03
N TYR A 167 -20.16 5.77 -5.72
CA TYR A 167 -20.25 4.43 -5.13
C TYR A 167 -19.48 3.40 -5.96
N CYS A 168 -18.98 2.37 -5.27
CA CYS A 168 -18.42 1.17 -5.85
C CYS A 168 -18.62 -0.02 -4.90
N ILE A 169 -18.23 -1.23 -5.33
CA ILE A 169 -18.21 -2.45 -4.49
C ILE A 169 -17.15 -2.35 -3.37
N CYS A 170 -16.05 -1.61 -3.63
CA CYS A 170 -15.06 -1.33 -2.59
C CYS A 170 -15.62 -0.38 -1.52
N THR A 171 -15.22 -0.59 -0.29
CA THR A 171 -15.38 0.39 0.79
C THR A 171 -14.22 1.37 0.75
N ALA A 172 -14.52 2.67 0.69
CA ALA A 172 -13.54 3.72 0.89
C ALA A 172 -13.31 3.92 2.39
N MET A 173 -12.07 3.97 2.81
CA MET A 173 -11.68 4.24 4.19
C MET A 173 -10.61 5.32 4.21
N LEU A 174 -10.82 6.36 5.03
CA LEU A 174 -9.98 7.54 5.11
C LEU A 174 -9.46 7.72 6.54
N TYR A 175 -8.19 8.03 6.65
CA TYR A 175 -7.53 8.54 7.85
C TYR A 175 -7.23 10.02 7.63
N ASP A 176 -7.82 10.89 8.45
CA ASP A 176 -7.52 12.33 8.47
C ASP A 176 -6.55 12.62 9.62
N PRO A 177 -5.32 13.09 9.34
CA PRO A 177 -4.36 13.39 10.39
C PRO A 177 -4.80 14.51 11.34
N GLU A 178 -5.70 15.39 10.92
CA GLU A 178 -6.20 16.50 11.76
C GLU A 178 -7.16 16.00 12.84
N GLU A 179 -7.75 14.81 12.67
CA GLU A 179 -8.66 14.18 13.64
C GLU A 179 -7.93 13.31 14.67
N HIS A 180 -6.60 13.23 14.61
CA HIS A 180 -5.79 12.34 15.44
C HIS A 180 -4.62 13.05 16.11
N LEU A 181 -4.19 12.52 17.27
CA LEU A 181 -2.92 12.93 17.87
C LEU A 181 -1.76 12.58 16.93
N PRO A 182 -0.62 13.31 17.00
CA PRO A 182 0.56 13.00 16.20
C PRO A 182 0.94 11.52 16.31
N ALA A 183 1.09 10.85 15.17
CA ALA A 183 1.45 9.45 15.14
C ALA A 183 2.87 9.25 15.68
N LYS A 184 3.07 8.25 16.56
CA LYS A 184 4.39 7.80 16.95
C LYS A 184 4.96 6.92 15.84
N ILE A 185 5.94 7.45 15.13
CA ILE A 185 6.61 6.74 14.03
C ILE A 185 7.83 5.99 14.62
N PRO A 186 8.00 4.69 14.34
CA PRO A 186 9.18 3.96 14.74
C PRO A 186 10.45 4.57 14.13
N GLU A 187 11.50 4.72 14.96
CA GLU A 187 12.78 5.32 14.53
C GLU A 187 13.44 4.53 13.38
N GLU A 188 13.24 3.24 13.33
CA GLU A 188 13.71 2.37 12.25
C GLU A 188 13.14 2.77 10.87
N VAL A 189 11.87 3.20 10.82
CA VAL A 189 11.23 3.68 9.58
C VAL A 189 11.87 4.99 9.13
N ILE A 190 12.03 5.94 10.08
CA ILE A 190 12.64 7.25 9.80
C ILE A 190 14.07 7.07 9.31
N SER A 191 14.86 6.27 10.01
CA SER A 191 16.27 6.00 9.67
C SER A 191 16.40 5.32 8.30
N ARG A 192 15.51 4.36 8.00
CA ARG A 192 15.53 3.67 6.72
C ARG A 192 15.19 4.60 5.56
N ILE A 193 14.18 5.46 5.69
CA ILE A 193 13.82 6.46 4.68
C ILE A 193 14.98 7.40 4.43
N LYS A 194 15.59 7.99 5.47
CA LYS A 194 16.75 8.88 5.34
C LYS A 194 17.91 8.22 4.59
N LYS A 195 18.15 6.93 4.86
CA LYS A 195 19.22 6.17 4.18
C LYS A 195 18.92 6.00 2.69
N LEU A 196 17.69 5.69 2.32
CA LEU A 196 17.29 5.50 0.92
C LEU A 196 17.33 6.83 0.14
N ASP A 197 16.82 7.91 0.71
CA ASP A 197 16.83 9.23 0.08
C ASP A 197 18.28 9.75 -0.12
N ALA A 198 19.20 9.44 0.78
CA ALA A 198 20.62 9.81 0.64
C ALA A 198 21.37 9.04 -0.46
N VAL A 199 20.87 7.88 -0.87
CA VAL A 199 21.41 7.10 -2.00
C VAL A 199 20.94 7.70 -3.33
N GLU A 200 19.67 8.12 -3.40
CA GLU A 200 19.09 8.72 -4.61
C GLU A 200 19.79 10.02 -5.00
N THR A 201 20.09 10.90 -4.03
CA THR A 201 20.81 12.17 -4.25
C THR A 201 22.23 11.99 -4.77
N ARG A 202 22.88 10.84 -4.53
CA ARG A 202 24.27 10.57 -5.01
C ARG A 202 24.33 10.01 -6.44
N ILE A 203 23.20 9.64 -7.01
CA ILE A 203 23.12 9.08 -8.38
C ILE A 203 22.80 10.18 -9.38
N GLU A 204 22.29 11.33 -8.91
CA GLU A 204 21.96 12.51 -9.74
C GLU A 204 23.13 13.50 -9.87
N ASP A 205 24.23 13.34 -9.10
CA ASP A 205 25.49 14.09 -9.20
C ASP A 205 26.51 13.31 -10.05
#